data_51ea699e17d497d77c30d16138e3511d
#
_entry.id   51ea699e17d497d77c30d16138e3511d
#
_cell.length_a   1.000
_cell.length_b   1.000
_cell.length_c   1.000
_cell.angle_alpha   90.00
_cell.angle_beta   90.00
_cell.angle_gamma   90.00
#
_symmetry.space_group_name_H-M   'P 1'
#
loop_
_entity.id
_entity.type
_entity.pdbx_description
1 polymer ?
#
loop_
_entity_poly.entity_id
_entity_poly.type
_entity_poly.pdbx_seq_one_letter_code
_entity_poly.pdbx_strand_id
1 'polypeptide(L)'
;IATLGLPGDGIGLNYHFGLFRQLLVDHKQKEVKNPWITNESWLVRQPVSFAVPYKNFTMHSTLYDIDVPGYNNGCNRLHLFDVDTVDESIVPSDSINFDKHQIQKNLTLFLYPDDSDRAGQLLRIYQQYFMVSNGAQFILKECEEKGYALEELDKHVVIQINDTHPSMVIPELIRLLTARGISMDKAIEIVTNTCAYTNHTILAEALEKWPIDYLEAVVPHLMPIIRELAARVSAKYDNKDVQIIDEWNRVHMARMDMHYGFSVNGVAALHTEILKDVELKPFYDIYPEKFNNKTNGITFRRW
;
A
#
# COMPACT_ATOMS: atom_id res chain seq x y z
N ILE A 1 -14.87 -10.47 -7.47
CA ILE A 1 -15.05 -9.33 -8.41
C ILE A 1 -15.09 -9.84 -9.84
N ALA A 2 -14.06 -10.57 -10.31
CA ALA A 2 -14.01 -11.13 -11.66
C ALA A 2 -15.19 -12.09 -11.96
N THR A 3 -15.59 -12.90 -10.97
CA THR A 3 -16.73 -13.83 -11.08
C THR A 3 -18.06 -13.08 -11.27
N LEU A 4 -18.22 -11.95 -10.61
CA LEU A 4 -19.42 -11.13 -10.67
C LEU A 4 -19.43 -10.18 -11.87
N GLY A 5 -18.37 -10.11 -12.66
CA GLY A 5 -18.22 -9.17 -13.77
C GLY A 5 -18.14 -7.71 -13.32
N LEU A 6 -17.68 -7.46 -12.09
CA LEU A 6 -17.53 -6.11 -11.57
C LEU A 6 -16.14 -5.55 -11.95
N PRO A 7 -16.02 -4.24 -12.21
CA PRO A 7 -14.73 -3.61 -12.42
C PRO A 7 -13.93 -3.60 -11.12
N GLY A 8 -12.69 -4.07 -11.17
CA GLY A 8 -11.83 -4.06 -10.00
C GLY A 8 -10.50 -4.71 -10.31
N ASP A 9 -9.43 -3.93 -10.21
CA ASP A 9 -8.08 -4.35 -10.50
C ASP A 9 -7.22 -4.32 -9.23
N GLY A 10 -6.23 -5.20 -9.17
CA GLY A 10 -5.23 -5.19 -8.10
C GLY A 10 -4.01 -4.38 -8.50
N ILE A 11 -3.43 -3.64 -7.56
CA ILE A 11 -2.17 -2.91 -7.76
C ILE A 11 -1.16 -3.39 -6.74
N GLY A 12 0.03 -3.73 -7.19
CA GLY A 12 1.11 -4.22 -6.34
C GLY A 12 2.48 -4.09 -6.99
N LEU A 13 3.45 -4.79 -6.44
CA LEU A 13 4.82 -4.84 -6.95
C LEU A 13 5.14 -6.21 -7.57
N ASN A 14 6.01 -6.19 -8.58
CA ASN A 14 6.52 -7.38 -9.22
C ASN A 14 7.74 -7.89 -8.45
N TYR A 15 7.55 -8.71 -7.44
CA TYR A 15 8.64 -9.24 -6.63
C TYR A 15 9.35 -10.40 -7.32
N HIS A 16 10.67 -10.25 -7.59
CA HIS A 16 11.47 -11.24 -8.33
C HIS A 16 11.62 -12.57 -7.61
N PHE A 17 11.78 -12.54 -6.28
CA PHE A 17 11.91 -13.75 -5.47
C PHE A 17 10.68 -14.01 -4.60
N GLY A 18 9.70 -13.10 -4.57
CA GLY A 18 8.50 -13.18 -3.76
C GLY A 18 8.83 -13.33 -2.27
N LEU A 19 8.47 -14.49 -1.70
CA LEU A 19 9.00 -14.97 -0.44
C LEU A 19 10.31 -15.75 -0.69
N PHE A 20 10.84 -16.38 0.32
CA PHE A 20 12.03 -17.21 0.21
C PHE A 20 11.68 -18.71 0.17
N ARG A 21 12.59 -19.53 -0.32
CA ARG A 21 12.51 -20.97 -0.20
C ARG A 21 13.15 -21.39 1.12
N GLN A 22 12.42 -22.19 1.90
CA GLN A 22 12.92 -22.76 3.14
C GLN A 22 13.56 -24.11 2.89
N LEU A 23 14.77 -24.30 3.41
CA LEU A 23 15.50 -25.56 3.43
C LEU A 23 15.78 -25.97 4.87
N LEU A 24 15.89 -27.26 5.13
CA LEU A 24 16.39 -27.79 6.39
C LEU A 24 17.80 -28.33 6.16
N VAL A 25 18.79 -27.67 6.75
CA VAL A 25 20.20 -28.04 6.66
C VAL A 25 20.75 -28.20 8.09
N ASP A 26 21.31 -29.36 8.41
CA ASP A 26 21.84 -29.66 9.75
C ASP A 26 20.84 -29.35 10.87
N HIS A 27 19.57 -29.74 10.69
CA HIS A 27 18.45 -29.52 11.61
C HIS A 27 18.13 -28.05 11.88
N LYS A 28 18.58 -27.13 11.02
CA LYS A 28 18.28 -25.69 11.09
C LYS A 28 17.57 -25.25 9.82
N GLN A 29 16.67 -24.28 9.98
CA GLN A 29 16.06 -23.60 8.85
C GLN A 29 17.12 -22.75 8.13
N LYS A 30 17.14 -22.84 6.81
CA LYS A 30 17.94 -21.99 5.94
C LYS A 30 17.03 -21.41 4.87
N GLU A 31 17.06 -20.10 4.70
CA GLU A 31 16.34 -19.37 3.67
C GLU A 31 17.26 -19.11 2.47
N VAL A 32 16.73 -19.36 1.28
CA VAL A 32 17.40 -19.06 0.02
C VAL A 32 16.44 -18.39 -0.93
N LYS A 33 16.96 -17.67 -1.93
CA LYS A 33 16.11 -17.05 -2.95
C LYS A 33 15.29 -18.09 -3.72
N ASN A 34 14.06 -17.72 -4.07
CA ASN A 34 13.13 -18.56 -4.79
C ASN A 34 12.68 -17.86 -6.08
N PRO A 35 13.48 -17.88 -7.16
CA PRO A 35 13.12 -17.26 -8.42
C PRO A 35 11.87 -17.95 -8.99
N TRP A 36 10.85 -17.17 -9.28
CA TRP A 36 9.57 -17.65 -9.81
C TRP A 36 9.12 -16.88 -11.04
N ILE A 37 9.75 -15.74 -11.31
CA ILE A 37 9.56 -14.99 -12.54
C ILE A 37 10.55 -15.52 -13.57
N THR A 38 10.02 -16.07 -14.64
CA THR A 38 10.78 -16.57 -15.78
C THR A 38 10.37 -15.88 -17.06
N ASN A 39 11.12 -16.05 -18.15
CA ASN A 39 10.76 -15.53 -19.46
C ASN A 39 9.42 -16.11 -20.00
N GLU A 40 8.96 -17.21 -19.42
CA GLU A 40 7.68 -17.89 -19.74
C GLU A 40 6.59 -17.50 -18.74
N SER A 41 6.82 -16.49 -17.91
CA SER A 41 5.82 -16.02 -16.93
C SER A 41 4.59 -15.42 -17.62
N TRP A 42 3.49 -15.35 -16.87
CA TRP A 42 2.22 -14.75 -17.35
C TRP A 42 2.24 -13.22 -17.35
N LEU A 43 3.38 -12.62 -17.02
CA LEU A 43 3.57 -11.18 -16.97
C LEU A 43 3.58 -10.58 -18.38
N VAL A 44 2.72 -9.63 -18.62
CA VAL A 44 2.65 -8.88 -19.88
C VAL A 44 3.12 -7.46 -19.64
N ARG A 45 4.30 -7.14 -20.19
CA ARG A 45 4.85 -5.78 -20.07
C ARG A 45 3.95 -4.77 -20.77
N GLN A 46 3.65 -3.68 -20.08
CA GLN A 46 2.86 -2.56 -20.59
C GLN A 46 3.75 -1.37 -20.96
N PRO A 47 3.35 -0.54 -21.94
CA PRO A 47 4.07 0.68 -22.32
C PRO A 47 3.76 1.83 -21.35
N VAL A 48 3.83 1.57 -20.05
CA VAL A 48 3.51 2.51 -18.97
C VAL A 48 4.69 2.55 -18.01
N SER A 49 5.15 3.75 -17.71
CA SER A 49 6.22 4.03 -16.76
C SER A 49 5.90 5.31 -16.00
N PHE A 50 6.23 5.33 -14.73
CA PHE A 50 6.11 6.53 -13.89
C PHE A 50 7.42 6.83 -13.20
N ALA A 51 7.63 8.11 -12.91
CA ALA A 51 8.70 8.61 -12.07
C ALA A 51 8.20 8.71 -10.63
N VAL A 52 8.87 8.03 -9.71
CA VAL A 52 8.57 8.03 -8.27
C VAL A 52 9.67 8.80 -7.55
N PRO A 53 9.37 10.00 -7.00
CA PRO A 53 10.35 10.82 -6.33
C PRO A 53 10.62 10.33 -4.90
N TYR A 54 11.88 10.31 -4.53
CA TYR A 54 12.36 10.13 -3.16
C TYR A 54 13.22 11.32 -2.75
N LYS A 55 13.65 11.38 -1.50
CA LYS A 55 14.45 12.50 -0.97
C LYS A 55 15.65 12.86 -1.83
N ASN A 56 16.41 11.86 -2.27
CA ASN A 56 17.71 12.06 -2.91
C ASN A 56 17.78 11.57 -4.36
N PHE A 57 16.75 10.90 -4.84
CA PHE A 57 16.72 10.31 -6.19
C PHE A 57 15.28 10.11 -6.66
N THR A 58 15.14 9.81 -7.93
CA THR A 58 13.87 9.40 -8.55
C THR A 58 14.06 8.00 -9.13
N MET A 59 13.08 7.14 -8.94
CA MET A 59 13.03 5.82 -9.57
C MET A 59 12.01 5.82 -10.71
N HIS A 60 12.32 5.06 -11.75
CA HIS A 60 11.39 4.79 -12.84
C HIS A 60 10.84 3.38 -12.74
N SER A 61 9.57 3.23 -13.05
CA SER A 61 8.90 1.95 -13.01
C SER A 61 8.59 1.40 -14.40
N THR A 62 8.46 0.09 -14.48
CA THR A 62 7.82 -0.62 -15.59
C THR A 62 6.58 -1.30 -15.06
N LEU A 63 5.48 -1.23 -15.80
CA LEU A 63 4.23 -1.93 -15.46
C LEU A 63 4.17 -3.28 -16.14
N TYR A 64 3.77 -4.31 -15.38
CA TYR A 64 3.43 -5.64 -15.86
C TYR A 64 1.99 -5.99 -15.45
N ASP A 65 1.23 -6.56 -16.36
CA ASP A 65 -0.12 -7.02 -16.10
C ASP A 65 -0.18 -8.54 -16.02
N ILE A 66 -1.04 -9.03 -15.12
CA ILE A 66 -1.51 -10.42 -15.10
C ILE A 66 -3.03 -10.41 -15.23
N ASP A 67 -3.56 -11.11 -16.21
CA ASP A 67 -4.99 -11.26 -16.39
C ASP A 67 -5.59 -12.19 -15.31
N VAL A 68 -6.69 -11.76 -14.72
CA VAL A 68 -7.48 -12.52 -13.75
C VAL A 68 -8.84 -12.85 -14.37
N PRO A 69 -8.94 -14.00 -15.06
CA PRO A 69 -10.16 -14.35 -15.78
C PRO A 69 -11.34 -14.58 -14.85
N GLY A 70 -12.48 -14.03 -15.24
CA GLY A 70 -13.78 -14.26 -14.65
C GLY A 70 -14.61 -15.29 -15.42
N TYR A 71 -15.94 -15.33 -15.18
CA TYR A 71 -16.91 -16.02 -16.01
C TYR A 71 -17.31 -15.13 -17.21
N ASN A 72 -17.92 -15.74 -18.24
CA ASN A 72 -18.46 -15.03 -19.40
C ASN A 72 -17.43 -14.12 -20.10
N ASN A 73 -16.19 -14.58 -20.22
CA ASN A 73 -15.07 -13.83 -20.81
C ASN A 73 -14.75 -12.50 -20.10
N GLY A 74 -15.25 -12.28 -18.88
CA GLY A 74 -14.85 -11.17 -18.03
C GLY A 74 -13.41 -11.35 -17.55
N CYS A 75 -12.68 -10.26 -17.44
CA CYS A 75 -11.30 -10.25 -16.97
C CYS A 75 -11.03 -8.99 -16.13
N ASN A 76 -10.48 -9.19 -14.94
CA ASN A 76 -9.84 -8.14 -14.16
C ASN A 76 -8.32 -8.26 -14.29
N ARG A 77 -7.55 -7.32 -13.77
CA ARG A 77 -6.09 -7.33 -13.87
C ARG A 77 -5.40 -7.17 -12.54
N LEU A 78 -4.21 -7.72 -12.46
CA LEU A 78 -3.20 -7.34 -11.48
C LEU A 78 -2.17 -6.48 -12.20
N HIS A 79 -2.03 -5.25 -11.76
CA HIS A 79 -1.05 -4.27 -12.22
C HIS A 79 0.15 -4.32 -11.28
N LEU A 80 1.26 -4.88 -11.74
CA LEU A 80 2.45 -5.10 -10.94
C LEU A 80 3.57 -4.17 -11.43
N PHE A 81 3.99 -3.25 -10.58
CA PHE A 81 5.08 -2.34 -10.88
C PHE A 81 6.42 -2.93 -10.47
N ASP A 82 7.41 -2.75 -11.32
CA ASP A 82 8.79 -3.14 -11.08
C ASP A 82 9.71 -1.93 -11.23
N VAL A 83 10.86 -1.94 -10.58
CA VAL A 83 11.87 -0.91 -10.76
C VAL A 83 12.76 -1.25 -11.96
N ASP A 84 13.03 -0.29 -12.82
CA ASP A 84 13.79 -0.51 -14.07
C ASP A 84 15.23 -0.98 -13.84
N THR A 85 15.77 -0.73 -12.66
CA THR A 85 17.16 -0.98 -12.30
C THR A 85 17.37 -2.17 -11.38
N VAL A 86 16.34 -3.03 -11.19
CA VAL A 86 16.43 -4.21 -10.34
C VAL A 86 17.57 -5.14 -10.79
N ASP A 87 18.29 -5.69 -9.81
CA ASP A 87 19.46 -6.53 -10.06
C ASP A 87 19.46 -7.78 -9.16
N GLU A 88 19.00 -8.89 -9.71
CA GLU A 88 18.95 -10.18 -8.99
C GLU A 88 20.33 -10.71 -8.57
N SER A 89 21.40 -10.24 -9.23
CA SER A 89 22.76 -10.74 -9.00
C SER A 89 23.33 -10.32 -7.65
N ILE A 90 22.75 -9.29 -7.02
CA ILE A 90 23.19 -8.83 -5.69
C ILE A 90 22.80 -9.78 -4.55
N VAL A 91 21.93 -10.76 -4.81
CA VAL A 91 21.53 -11.80 -3.85
C VAL A 91 22.29 -13.08 -4.14
N PRO A 92 23.09 -13.62 -3.20
CA PRO A 92 23.76 -14.90 -3.35
C PRO A 92 22.79 -16.06 -3.58
N SER A 93 23.25 -17.13 -4.25
CA SER A 93 22.40 -18.29 -4.56
C SER A 93 21.98 -19.10 -3.33
N ASP A 94 22.73 -18.99 -2.26
CA ASP A 94 22.58 -19.80 -1.03
C ASP A 94 22.08 -18.97 0.17
N SER A 95 21.60 -17.76 -0.06
CA SER A 95 21.15 -16.81 0.97
C SER A 95 20.02 -15.94 0.45
N ILE A 96 19.39 -15.20 1.37
CA ILE A 96 18.46 -14.09 1.08
C ILE A 96 19.06 -12.73 1.46
N ASN A 97 20.32 -12.71 1.90
CA ASN A 97 20.99 -11.50 2.34
C ASN A 97 21.46 -10.67 1.14
N PHE A 98 21.31 -9.36 1.25
CA PHE A 98 21.80 -8.38 0.27
C PHE A 98 22.07 -7.04 0.97
N ASP A 99 22.77 -6.15 0.29
CA ASP A 99 22.98 -4.79 0.78
C ASP A 99 21.67 -3.98 0.68
N LYS A 100 21.04 -3.72 1.83
CA LYS A 100 19.77 -2.99 1.94
C LYS A 100 19.88 -1.53 1.51
N HIS A 101 21.09 -0.95 1.40
CA HIS A 101 21.28 0.43 0.98
C HIS A 101 21.22 0.64 -0.54
N GLN A 102 21.32 -0.44 -1.32
CA GLN A 102 21.21 -0.38 -2.79
C GLN A 102 19.76 -0.38 -3.27
N ILE A 103 18.96 0.58 -2.78
CA ILE A 103 17.50 0.66 -3.01
C ILE A 103 17.13 0.51 -4.49
N GLN A 104 17.86 1.19 -5.38
CA GLN A 104 17.61 1.14 -6.82
C GLN A 104 17.76 -0.27 -7.43
N LYS A 105 18.47 -1.17 -6.76
CA LYS A 105 18.68 -2.54 -7.23
C LYS A 105 17.86 -3.59 -6.49
N ASN A 106 17.44 -3.30 -5.26
CA ASN A 106 16.84 -4.30 -4.39
C ASN A 106 15.34 -4.13 -4.13
N LEU A 107 14.73 -3.01 -4.54
CA LEU A 107 13.39 -2.60 -4.12
C LEU A 107 12.33 -3.67 -4.38
N THR A 108 12.38 -4.35 -5.51
CA THR A 108 11.39 -5.34 -5.95
C THR A 108 11.91 -6.78 -5.89
N LEU A 109 12.99 -7.05 -5.13
CA LEU A 109 13.51 -8.41 -5.00
C LEU A 109 12.66 -9.30 -4.10
N PHE A 110 12.37 -8.86 -2.86
CA PHE A 110 11.64 -9.65 -1.87
C PHE A 110 10.41 -8.93 -1.35
N LEU A 111 9.31 -9.67 -1.15
CA LEU A 111 8.06 -9.17 -0.57
C LEU A 111 8.26 -8.70 0.87
N TYR A 112 8.97 -9.48 1.69
CA TYR A 112 9.28 -9.15 3.09
C TYR A 112 10.80 -9.25 3.31
N PRO A 113 11.57 -8.17 3.01
CA PRO A 113 12.96 -8.13 3.39
C PRO A 113 13.09 -8.10 4.92
N ASP A 114 14.25 -8.55 5.43
CA ASP A 114 14.56 -8.44 6.85
C ASP A 114 14.52 -6.97 7.30
N ASP A 115 13.64 -6.65 8.24
CA ASP A 115 13.39 -5.31 8.80
C ASP A 115 13.77 -5.21 10.29
N SER A 116 14.61 -6.12 10.77
CA SER A 116 15.12 -6.10 12.14
C SER A 116 16.02 -4.90 12.44
N ASP A 117 16.56 -4.26 11.42
CA ASP A 117 17.39 -3.06 11.50
C ASP A 117 16.76 -1.85 10.80
N ARG A 118 17.36 -0.67 11.04
CA ARG A 118 16.89 0.58 10.44
C ARG A 118 16.90 0.55 8.90
N ALA A 119 17.89 -0.07 8.28
CA ALA A 119 18.01 -0.12 6.83
C ALA A 119 16.87 -0.94 6.22
N GLY A 120 16.51 -2.06 6.84
CA GLY A 120 15.36 -2.87 6.43
C GLY A 120 14.03 -2.15 6.64
N GLN A 121 13.86 -1.43 7.75
CA GLN A 121 12.66 -0.63 8.00
C GLN A 121 12.52 0.51 6.97
N LEU A 122 13.59 1.19 6.62
CA LEU A 122 13.58 2.19 5.54
C LEU A 122 13.25 1.55 4.19
N LEU A 123 13.81 0.38 3.88
CA LEU A 123 13.51 -0.35 2.65
C LEU A 123 12.02 -0.66 2.53
N ARG A 124 11.34 -1.03 3.62
CA ARG A 124 9.88 -1.21 3.62
C ARG A 124 9.15 0.07 3.26
N ILE A 125 9.55 1.22 3.81
CA ILE A 125 8.94 2.51 3.45
C ILE A 125 9.17 2.82 1.96
N TYR A 126 10.38 2.54 1.43
CA TYR A 126 10.68 2.68 0.00
C TYR A 126 9.74 1.82 -0.85
N GLN A 127 9.55 0.54 -0.50
CA GLN A 127 8.66 -0.38 -1.20
C GLN A 127 7.20 0.09 -1.16
N GLN A 128 6.70 0.44 0.01
CA GLN A 128 5.32 0.89 0.19
C GLN A 128 5.05 2.15 -0.62
N TYR A 129 5.97 3.13 -0.57
CA TYR A 129 5.80 4.36 -1.33
C TYR A 129 5.91 4.14 -2.85
N PHE A 130 6.81 3.27 -3.31
CA PHE A 130 6.90 2.90 -4.72
C PHE A 130 5.58 2.35 -5.23
N MET A 131 4.97 1.43 -4.49
CA MET A 131 3.69 0.85 -4.84
C MET A 131 2.58 1.90 -4.91
N VAL A 132 2.42 2.72 -3.88
CA VAL A 132 1.29 3.66 -3.81
C VAL A 132 1.44 4.82 -4.78
N SER A 133 2.66 5.33 -5.00
CA SER A 133 2.88 6.42 -5.94
C SER A 133 2.62 5.98 -7.38
N ASN A 134 3.10 4.80 -7.79
CA ASN A 134 2.78 4.22 -9.08
C ASN A 134 1.28 3.99 -9.24
N GLY A 135 0.62 3.39 -8.24
CA GLY A 135 -0.82 3.13 -8.26
C GLY A 135 -1.65 4.39 -8.37
N ALA A 136 -1.33 5.42 -7.56
CA ALA A 136 -2.04 6.69 -7.61
C ALA A 136 -1.86 7.41 -8.96
N GLN A 137 -0.64 7.45 -9.49
CA GLN A 137 -0.37 8.03 -10.81
C GLN A 137 -1.12 7.28 -11.92
N PHE A 138 -1.15 5.95 -11.85
CA PHE A 138 -1.86 5.12 -12.82
C PHE A 138 -3.37 5.36 -12.79
N ILE A 139 -3.99 5.40 -11.61
CA ILE A 139 -5.41 5.70 -11.43
C ILE A 139 -5.76 7.06 -12.02
N LEU A 140 -4.98 8.11 -11.69
CA LEU A 140 -5.24 9.45 -12.20
C LEU A 140 -5.07 9.51 -13.73
N LYS A 141 -4.04 8.87 -14.28
CA LYS A 141 -3.83 8.77 -15.73
C LYS A 141 -5.04 8.12 -16.42
N GLU A 142 -5.54 7.00 -15.91
CA GLU A 142 -6.72 6.34 -16.48
C GLU A 142 -7.98 7.20 -16.40
N CYS A 143 -8.18 7.93 -15.31
CA CYS A 143 -9.30 8.86 -15.18
C CYS A 143 -9.21 10.01 -16.20
N GLU A 144 -8.03 10.60 -16.34
CA GLU A 144 -7.77 11.66 -17.33
C GLU A 144 -8.00 11.16 -18.77
N GLU A 145 -7.54 9.95 -19.10
CA GLU A 145 -7.74 9.32 -20.43
C GLU A 145 -9.21 8.99 -20.72
N LYS A 146 -9.99 8.69 -19.69
CA LYS A 146 -11.45 8.48 -19.79
C LYS A 146 -12.24 9.80 -19.80
N GLY A 147 -11.58 10.94 -19.63
CA GLY A 147 -12.19 12.28 -19.62
C GLY A 147 -12.94 12.58 -18.33
N TYR A 148 -12.66 11.90 -17.23
CA TYR A 148 -13.26 12.20 -15.94
C TYR A 148 -12.58 13.41 -15.29
N ALA A 149 -13.40 14.32 -14.74
CA ALA A 149 -12.89 15.43 -13.94
C ALA A 149 -12.30 14.88 -12.61
N LEU A 150 -11.08 15.26 -12.29
CA LEU A 150 -10.41 14.77 -11.08
C LEU A 150 -11.06 15.30 -9.79
N GLU A 151 -11.79 16.40 -9.85
CA GLU A 151 -12.65 16.91 -8.78
C GLU A 151 -13.81 15.99 -8.42
N GLU A 152 -14.12 15.04 -9.31
CA GLU A 152 -15.17 14.03 -9.16
C GLU A 152 -14.60 12.60 -9.06
N LEU A 153 -13.32 12.45 -8.74
CA LEU A 153 -12.63 11.15 -8.65
C LEU A 153 -13.39 10.14 -7.78
N ASP A 154 -13.94 10.60 -6.66
CA ASP A 154 -14.73 9.81 -5.71
C ASP A 154 -16.03 9.24 -6.30
N LYS A 155 -16.50 9.75 -7.45
CA LYS A 155 -17.65 9.19 -8.18
C LYS A 155 -17.27 8.06 -9.13
N HIS A 156 -16.00 7.90 -9.44
CA HIS A 156 -15.50 6.98 -10.46
C HIS A 156 -14.57 5.91 -9.92
N VAL A 157 -13.94 6.15 -8.76
CA VAL A 157 -12.87 5.31 -8.21
C VAL A 157 -13.10 5.03 -6.73
N VAL A 158 -12.89 3.78 -6.34
CA VAL A 158 -12.70 3.35 -4.94
C VAL A 158 -11.33 2.71 -4.83
N ILE A 159 -10.54 3.14 -3.85
CA ILE A 159 -9.24 2.56 -3.52
C ILE A 159 -9.40 1.77 -2.23
N GLN A 160 -9.24 0.44 -2.31
CA GLN A 160 -9.23 -0.41 -1.13
C GLN A 160 -7.80 -0.52 -0.60
N ILE A 161 -7.55 0.09 0.55
CA ILE A 161 -6.30 0.00 1.30
C ILE A 161 -6.28 -1.36 2.00
N ASN A 162 -5.43 -2.26 1.52
CA ASN A 162 -5.33 -3.63 2.03
C ASN A 162 -4.26 -3.71 3.12
N ASP A 163 -4.67 -3.67 4.38
CA ASP A 163 -3.82 -3.43 5.54
C ASP A 163 -3.18 -2.02 5.53
N THR A 164 -2.18 -1.78 6.35
CA THR A 164 -1.51 -0.46 6.48
C THR A 164 -0.39 -0.22 5.46
N HIS A 165 0.01 -1.27 4.72
CA HIS A 165 1.11 -1.15 3.75
C HIS A 165 0.87 -0.08 2.68
N PRO A 166 -0.35 0.09 2.12
CA PRO A 166 -0.64 1.13 1.14
C PRO A 166 -1.13 2.47 1.73
N SER A 167 -1.14 2.67 3.03
CA SER A 167 -1.72 3.88 3.68
C SER A 167 -1.17 5.21 3.14
N MET A 168 0.07 5.23 2.67
CA MET A 168 0.65 6.43 2.06
C MET A 168 -0.06 6.87 0.78
N VAL A 169 -1.00 6.08 0.24
CA VAL A 169 -1.83 6.50 -0.88
C VAL A 169 -2.68 7.74 -0.54
N ILE A 170 -3.07 7.90 0.72
CA ILE A 170 -3.84 9.06 1.18
C ILE A 170 -3.04 10.36 0.96
N PRO A 171 -1.88 10.58 1.59
CA PRO A 171 -1.12 11.80 1.37
C PRO A 171 -0.57 11.91 -0.05
N GLU A 172 -0.24 10.81 -0.72
CA GLU A 172 0.27 10.84 -2.10
C GLU A 172 -0.81 11.30 -3.09
N LEU A 173 -2.02 10.78 -2.96
CA LEU A 173 -3.13 11.19 -3.84
C LEU A 173 -3.51 12.65 -3.60
N ILE A 174 -3.52 13.12 -2.35
CA ILE A 174 -3.70 14.55 -2.02
C ILE A 174 -2.61 15.38 -2.70
N ARG A 175 -1.35 14.97 -2.61
CA ARG A 175 -0.22 15.64 -3.26
C ARG A 175 -0.40 15.74 -4.78
N LEU A 176 -0.79 14.65 -5.41
CA LEU A 176 -0.98 14.58 -6.86
C LEU A 176 -2.17 15.43 -7.33
N LEU A 177 -3.26 15.46 -6.57
CA LEU A 177 -4.43 16.29 -6.86
C LEU A 177 -4.12 17.79 -6.67
N THR A 178 -3.43 18.14 -5.59
CA THR A 178 -3.03 19.54 -5.35
C THR A 178 -2.02 20.04 -6.38
N ALA A 179 -1.10 19.19 -6.85
CA ALA A 179 -0.19 19.53 -7.95
C ALA A 179 -0.92 19.78 -9.28
N ARG A 180 -2.16 19.32 -9.42
CA ARG A 180 -3.05 19.57 -10.56
C ARG A 180 -3.99 20.76 -10.35
N GLY A 181 -3.80 21.54 -9.28
CA GLY A 181 -4.54 22.78 -9.01
C GLY A 181 -5.80 22.60 -8.16
N ILE A 182 -6.11 21.40 -7.69
CA ILE A 182 -7.21 21.17 -6.75
C ILE A 182 -6.80 21.68 -5.37
N SER A 183 -7.68 22.43 -4.71
CA SER A 183 -7.38 22.96 -3.37
C SER A 183 -7.14 21.83 -2.35
N MET A 184 -6.36 22.10 -1.31
CA MET A 184 -6.08 21.14 -0.25
C MET A 184 -7.36 20.59 0.38
N ASP A 185 -8.33 21.45 0.71
CA ASP A 185 -9.60 21.04 1.31
C ASP A 185 -10.39 20.11 0.39
N LYS A 186 -10.47 20.45 -0.89
CA LYS A 186 -11.17 19.63 -1.89
C LYS A 186 -10.46 18.31 -2.14
N ALA A 187 -9.12 18.31 -2.19
CA ALA A 187 -8.33 17.09 -2.34
C ALA A 187 -8.52 16.14 -1.14
N ILE A 188 -8.54 16.66 0.08
CA ILE A 188 -8.82 15.87 1.30
C ILE A 188 -10.23 15.27 1.25
N GLU A 189 -11.24 16.06 0.85
CA GLU A 189 -12.62 15.58 0.68
C GLU A 189 -12.70 14.43 -0.33
N ILE A 190 -12.13 14.62 -1.53
CA ILE A 190 -12.10 13.62 -2.59
C ILE A 190 -11.45 12.33 -2.09
N VAL A 191 -10.26 12.42 -1.49
CA VAL A 191 -9.50 11.25 -1.03
C VAL A 191 -10.25 10.51 0.08
N THR A 192 -10.86 11.26 1.01
CA THR A 192 -11.68 10.67 2.09
C THR A 192 -12.86 9.86 1.54
N ASN A 193 -13.47 10.29 0.45
CA ASN A 193 -14.59 9.59 -0.19
C ASN A 193 -14.13 8.50 -1.18
N THR A 194 -12.85 8.47 -1.53
CA THR A 194 -12.28 7.49 -2.47
C THR A 194 -11.67 6.28 -1.75
N CYS A 195 -11.09 6.46 -0.56
CA CYS A 195 -10.33 5.44 0.15
C CYS A 195 -11.19 4.67 1.15
N ALA A 196 -10.99 3.34 1.19
CA ALA A 196 -11.55 2.44 2.18
C ALA A 196 -10.42 1.57 2.77
N TYR A 197 -10.49 1.24 4.06
CA TYR A 197 -9.45 0.53 4.77
C TYR A 197 -9.92 -0.85 5.22
N THR A 198 -9.14 -1.88 4.92
CA THR A 198 -9.31 -3.24 5.44
C THR A 198 -8.24 -3.53 6.48
N ASN A 199 -8.66 -3.82 7.72
CA ASN A 199 -7.75 -4.27 8.77
C ASN A 199 -7.67 -5.81 8.78
N HIS A 200 -6.46 -6.35 8.91
CA HIS A 200 -6.19 -7.80 8.95
C HIS A 200 -5.68 -8.31 10.30
N THR A 201 -5.43 -7.44 11.28
CA THR A 201 -4.84 -7.81 12.56
C THR A 201 -5.66 -7.36 13.75
N ILE A 202 -5.56 -8.11 14.85
CA ILE A 202 -6.05 -7.72 16.18
C ILE A 202 -4.91 -7.37 17.14
N LEU A 203 -3.67 -7.35 16.67
CA LEU A 203 -2.50 -7.04 17.48
C LEU A 203 -2.11 -5.58 17.30
N ALA A 204 -2.26 -4.78 18.34
CA ALA A 204 -1.94 -3.34 18.31
C ALA A 204 -0.49 -3.05 17.91
N GLU A 205 0.45 -3.93 18.29
CA GLU A 205 1.85 -3.84 17.90
C GLU A 205 2.10 -4.07 16.40
N ALA A 206 1.21 -4.80 15.72
CA ALA A 206 1.30 -5.06 14.29
C ALA A 206 0.73 -3.92 13.43
N LEU A 207 0.05 -2.94 14.03
CA LEU A 207 -0.39 -1.73 13.34
C LEU A 207 0.83 -0.83 13.12
N GLU A 208 1.18 -0.64 11.85
CA GLU A 208 2.39 0.11 11.47
C GLU A 208 2.35 1.55 11.96
N LYS A 209 3.46 1.96 12.55
CA LYS A 209 3.73 3.32 12.97
C LYS A 209 5.18 3.66 12.65
N TRP A 210 5.38 4.68 11.83
CA TRP A 210 6.69 5.07 11.36
C TRP A 210 7.19 6.31 12.08
N PRO A 211 8.44 6.30 12.63
CA PRO A 211 9.08 7.52 13.11
C PRO A 211 9.11 8.59 12.03
N ILE A 212 8.85 9.84 12.40
CA ILE A 212 8.85 10.97 11.45
C ILE A 212 10.19 11.09 10.71
N ASP A 213 11.31 10.89 11.40
CA ASP A 213 12.65 10.95 10.81
C ASP A 213 12.86 9.87 9.72
N TYR A 214 12.18 8.72 9.81
CA TYR A 214 12.21 7.69 8.75
C TYR A 214 11.45 8.15 7.52
N LEU A 215 10.26 8.72 7.70
CA LEU A 215 9.49 9.27 6.58
C LEU A 215 10.21 10.47 5.95
N GLU A 216 10.82 11.35 6.75
CA GLU A 216 11.63 12.47 6.27
C GLU A 216 12.92 12.01 5.56
N ALA A 217 13.44 10.83 5.90
CA ALA A 217 14.58 10.24 5.20
C ALA A 217 14.22 9.71 3.81
N VAL A 218 12.99 9.24 3.61
CA VAL A 218 12.53 8.57 2.38
C VAL A 218 11.63 9.48 1.54
N VAL A 219 10.56 10.03 2.14
CA VAL A 219 9.47 10.75 1.47
C VAL A 219 9.17 12.12 2.12
N PRO A 220 10.18 13.01 2.25
CA PRO A 220 9.99 14.28 2.95
C PRO A 220 8.89 15.16 2.34
N HIS A 221 8.61 14.99 1.05
CA HIS A 221 7.58 15.74 0.32
C HIS A 221 6.14 15.36 0.73
N LEU A 222 5.93 14.21 1.38
CA LEU A 222 4.63 13.85 1.97
C LEU A 222 4.43 14.44 3.36
N MET A 223 5.49 14.78 4.07
CA MET A 223 5.40 15.22 5.47
C MET A 223 4.56 16.49 5.68
N PRO A 224 4.60 17.52 4.83
CA PRO A 224 3.71 18.68 4.98
C PRO A 224 2.23 18.28 4.96
N ILE A 225 1.83 17.34 4.09
CA ILE A 225 0.45 16.86 3.99
C ILE A 225 0.10 16.01 5.22
N ILE A 226 0.96 15.08 5.61
CA ILE A 226 0.74 14.25 6.81
C ILE A 226 0.58 15.13 8.06
N ARG A 227 1.39 16.17 8.22
CA ARG A 227 1.28 17.14 9.34
C ARG A 227 -0.02 17.94 9.28
N GLU A 228 -0.46 18.35 8.09
CA GLU A 228 -1.75 19.02 7.90
C GLU A 228 -2.92 18.11 8.30
N LEU A 229 -2.91 16.85 7.84
CA LEU A 229 -3.92 15.86 8.21
C LEU A 229 -3.96 15.63 9.73
N ALA A 230 -2.79 15.48 10.35
CA ALA A 230 -2.66 15.31 11.79
C ALA A 230 -3.13 16.55 12.58
N ALA A 231 -2.82 17.76 12.12
CA ALA A 231 -3.26 19.01 12.74
C ALA A 231 -4.77 19.15 12.73
N ARG A 232 -5.44 18.79 11.63
CA ARG A 232 -6.91 18.79 11.52
C ARG A 232 -7.55 17.81 12.50
N VAL A 233 -6.97 16.64 12.69
CA VAL A 233 -7.44 15.66 13.68
C VAL A 233 -7.26 16.21 15.10
N SER A 234 -6.09 16.74 15.42
CA SER A 234 -5.81 17.31 16.74
C SER A 234 -6.70 18.51 17.09
N ALA A 235 -7.07 19.31 16.10
CA ALA A 235 -8.03 20.41 16.28
C ALA A 235 -9.45 19.95 16.59
N LYS A 236 -9.81 18.72 16.20
CA LYS A 236 -11.15 18.17 16.35
C LYS A 236 -11.30 17.22 17.53
N TYR A 237 -10.26 16.50 17.90
CA TYR A 237 -10.30 15.45 18.92
C TYR A 237 -9.14 15.56 19.90
N ASP A 238 -9.45 15.65 21.21
CA ASP A 238 -8.45 15.68 22.29
C ASP A 238 -7.93 14.28 22.66
N ASN A 239 -8.60 13.21 22.24
CA ASN A 239 -8.24 11.84 22.56
C ASN A 239 -6.91 11.46 21.90
N LYS A 240 -5.91 11.07 22.72
CA LYS A 240 -4.58 10.65 22.25
C LYS A 240 -4.60 9.38 21.40
N ASP A 241 -5.54 8.48 21.64
CA ASP A 241 -5.63 7.20 20.95
C ASP A 241 -6.06 7.33 19.49
N VAL A 242 -6.59 8.49 19.10
CA VAL A 242 -7.00 8.76 17.71
C VAL A 242 -6.07 9.72 16.98
N GLN A 243 -5.01 10.26 17.63
CA GLN A 243 -4.06 11.15 16.98
C GLN A 243 -3.22 10.42 15.94
N ILE A 244 -3.07 11.01 14.74
CA ILE A 244 -2.25 10.44 13.66
C ILE A 244 -0.77 10.44 14.04
N ILE A 245 -0.29 11.53 14.65
CA ILE A 245 1.07 11.63 15.17
C ILE A 245 1.01 11.55 16.70
N ASP A 246 1.76 10.62 17.27
CA ASP A 246 1.81 10.40 18.70
C ASP A 246 2.87 11.27 19.42
N GLU A 247 2.90 11.20 20.74
CA GLU A 247 3.84 11.94 21.60
C GLU A 247 5.32 11.52 21.41
N TRP A 248 5.57 10.37 20.76
CA TRP A 248 6.92 9.91 20.40
C TRP A 248 7.30 10.25 18.96
N ASN A 249 6.58 11.16 18.31
CA ASN A 249 6.78 11.55 16.90
C ASN A 249 6.71 10.37 15.91
N ARG A 250 5.73 9.49 16.09
CA ARG A 250 5.46 8.40 15.16
C ARG A 250 4.13 8.64 14.45
N VAL A 251 4.11 8.40 13.15
CA VAL A 251 2.89 8.45 12.31
C VAL A 251 2.21 7.09 12.36
N HIS A 252 0.99 7.04 12.84
CA HIS A 252 0.15 5.84 12.88
C HIS A 252 -0.63 5.70 11.56
N MET A 253 -0.25 4.72 10.75
CA MET A 253 -0.79 4.54 9.40
C MET A 253 -2.29 4.21 9.43
N ALA A 254 -2.71 3.22 10.23
CA ALA A 254 -4.13 2.87 10.36
C ALA A 254 -5.00 4.02 10.86
N ARG A 255 -4.48 4.88 11.75
CA ARG A 255 -5.23 6.04 12.24
C ARG A 255 -5.49 7.04 11.12
N MET A 256 -4.53 7.25 10.23
CA MET A 256 -4.70 8.08 9.04
C MET A 256 -5.76 7.48 8.11
N ASP A 257 -5.74 6.17 7.87
CA ASP A 257 -6.72 5.47 7.03
C ASP A 257 -8.15 5.60 7.59
N MET A 258 -8.33 5.47 8.89
CA MET A 258 -9.65 5.57 9.52
C MET A 258 -10.22 6.98 9.53
N HIS A 259 -9.36 8.00 9.71
CA HIS A 259 -9.83 9.40 9.61
C HIS A 259 -10.19 9.79 8.19
N TYR A 260 -9.34 9.42 7.21
CA TYR A 260 -9.42 9.89 5.82
C TYR A 260 -9.81 8.79 4.84
N GLY A 261 -10.58 7.81 5.30
CA GLY A 261 -11.31 6.84 4.50
C GLY A 261 -12.79 6.82 4.86
N PHE A 262 -13.64 6.37 3.94
CA PHE A 262 -15.09 6.32 4.15
C PHE A 262 -15.58 5.01 4.78
N SER A 263 -14.76 3.95 4.78
CA SER A 263 -15.13 2.63 5.26
C SER A 263 -13.95 1.93 5.93
N VAL A 264 -14.22 1.21 7.01
CA VAL A 264 -13.27 0.39 7.76
C VAL A 264 -13.89 -0.99 7.92
N ASN A 265 -13.23 -2.03 7.44
CA ASN A 265 -13.74 -3.39 7.63
C ASN A 265 -12.73 -4.33 8.26
N GLY A 266 -13.26 -5.23 9.10
CA GLY A 266 -12.58 -6.46 9.47
C GLY A 266 -12.84 -7.57 8.46
N VAL A 267 -12.16 -8.72 8.63
CA VAL A 267 -12.14 -9.81 7.64
C VAL A 267 -12.82 -11.09 8.11
N ALA A 268 -13.48 -11.05 9.24
CA ALA A 268 -14.37 -12.08 9.80
C ALA A 268 -15.31 -11.43 10.83
N ALA A 269 -16.49 -12.02 11.09
CA ALA A 269 -17.44 -11.46 12.03
C ALA A 269 -16.82 -11.24 13.42
N LEU A 270 -16.21 -12.28 14.00
CA LEU A 270 -15.55 -12.19 15.30
C LEU A 270 -14.40 -11.16 15.29
N HIS A 271 -13.59 -11.13 14.23
CA HIS A 271 -12.52 -10.15 14.06
C HIS A 271 -13.08 -8.72 14.11
N THR A 272 -14.15 -8.48 13.38
CA THR A 272 -14.78 -7.15 13.31
C THR A 272 -15.34 -6.70 14.65
N GLU A 273 -15.96 -7.60 15.42
CA GLU A 273 -16.43 -7.27 16.78
C GLU A 273 -15.26 -6.97 17.73
N ILE A 274 -14.15 -7.73 17.66
CA ILE A 274 -12.94 -7.41 18.44
C ILE A 274 -12.39 -6.04 18.08
N LEU A 275 -12.39 -5.67 16.79
CA LEU A 275 -11.95 -4.33 16.36
C LEU A 275 -12.83 -3.23 16.98
N LYS A 276 -14.16 -3.39 16.95
CA LYS A 276 -15.11 -2.42 17.48
C LYS A 276 -15.05 -2.28 19.01
N ASP A 277 -14.92 -3.41 19.70
CA ASP A 277 -15.06 -3.46 21.16
C ASP A 277 -13.73 -3.21 21.89
N VAL A 278 -12.60 -3.48 21.25
CA VAL A 278 -11.27 -3.48 21.88
C VAL A 278 -10.27 -2.63 21.08
N GLU A 279 -9.77 -3.17 19.95
CA GLU A 279 -8.56 -2.65 19.29
C GLU A 279 -8.73 -1.27 18.66
N LEU A 280 -9.87 -1.01 18.03
CA LEU A 280 -10.19 0.24 17.37
C LEU A 280 -11.40 0.93 17.99
N LYS A 281 -11.73 0.58 19.24
CA LYS A 281 -12.86 1.15 19.96
C LYS A 281 -12.88 2.70 19.95
N PRO A 282 -11.78 3.42 20.17
CA PRO A 282 -11.79 4.88 20.09
C PRO A 282 -12.25 5.42 18.73
N PHE A 283 -11.95 4.70 17.64
CA PHE A 283 -12.41 5.06 16.29
C PHE A 283 -13.87 4.65 16.05
N TYR A 284 -14.28 3.49 16.56
CA TYR A 284 -15.67 3.08 16.47
C TYR A 284 -16.60 4.04 17.22
N ASP A 285 -16.17 4.57 18.36
CA ASP A 285 -16.93 5.53 19.14
C ASP A 285 -17.16 6.87 18.39
N ILE A 286 -16.27 7.26 17.48
CA ILE A 286 -16.39 8.50 16.69
C ILE A 286 -16.91 8.32 15.27
N TYR A 287 -16.77 7.10 14.70
CA TYR A 287 -17.18 6.78 13.32
C TYR A 287 -17.89 5.43 13.23
N PRO A 288 -18.94 5.16 14.03
CA PRO A 288 -19.59 3.84 14.04
C PRO A 288 -20.12 3.44 12.66
N GLU A 289 -20.52 4.41 11.84
CA GLU A 289 -21.05 4.20 10.48
C GLU A 289 -20.00 3.70 9.47
N LYS A 290 -18.71 3.92 9.72
CA LYS A 290 -17.65 3.43 8.84
C LYS A 290 -17.38 1.93 9.01
N PHE A 291 -17.66 1.37 10.19
CA PHE A 291 -17.27 0.00 10.54
C PHE A 291 -18.22 -1.04 9.99
N ASN A 292 -17.68 -2.02 9.29
CA ASN A 292 -18.43 -3.12 8.73
C ASN A 292 -17.58 -4.40 8.63
N ASN A 293 -18.22 -5.54 8.34
CA ASN A 293 -17.54 -6.81 8.16
C ASN A 293 -17.55 -7.25 6.70
N LYS A 294 -16.40 -7.73 6.23
CA LYS A 294 -16.24 -8.42 4.94
C LYS A 294 -15.45 -9.70 5.16
N THR A 295 -16.15 -10.79 5.44
CA THR A 295 -15.51 -12.10 5.67
C THR A 295 -14.72 -12.53 4.43
N ASN A 296 -13.47 -12.97 4.65
CA ASN A 296 -12.63 -13.54 3.59
C ASN A 296 -13.33 -14.70 2.88
N GLY A 297 -13.22 -14.72 1.56
CA GLY A 297 -13.74 -15.80 0.74
C GLY A 297 -12.65 -16.77 0.26
N ILE A 298 -13.09 -17.79 -0.48
CA ILE A 298 -12.24 -18.75 -1.16
C ILE A 298 -12.54 -18.68 -2.67
N THR A 299 -11.50 -18.60 -3.48
CA THR A 299 -11.66 -18.66 -4.94
C THR A 299 -11.49 -20.08 -5.47
N PHE A 300 -12.58 -20.72 -5.87
CA PHE A 300 -12.57 -22.10 -6.39
C PHE A 300 -11.78 -22.29 -7.69
N ARG A 301 -11.52 -21.21 -8.43
CA ARG A 301 -10.72 -21.28 -9.64
C ARG A 301 -9.25 -21.51 -9.43
N ARG A 302 -8.74 -21.21 -8.23
CA ARG A 302 -7.31 -21.27 -7.89
C ARG A 302 -6.96 -22.34 -6.89
N TRP A 303 -7.97 -23.05 -6.36
CA TRP A 303 -7.84 -24.14 -5.39
C TRP A 303 -8.36 -25.45 -5.96
#